data_52abc75597783d532b6f13568bbe77ec
#
_entry.id   52abc75597783d532b6f13568bbe77ec
#
_cell.length_a   1.000
_cell.length_b   1.000
_cell.length_c   1.000
_cell.angle_alpha   90.00
_cell.angle_beta   90.00
_cell.angle_gamma   90.00
#
_symmetry.space_group_name_H-M   'P 1'
#
loop_
_entity.id
_entity.type
_entity.pdbx_description
1 polymer ?
#
loop_
_entity_poly.entity_id
_entity_poly.type
_entity_poly.pdbx_seq_one_letter_code
_entity_poly.pdbx_strand_id
1 'polypeptide(L)'
;SGASISAADNTKAIQKALDAVPTTGGMVVIPAGTWMFGSKDQMTSKTEVLSIKSKTVLHLCAGATLKLVEYGKAPNNKTVFIGCKNKGKNVTDVVIEGEGETSIIDGQGARWWLAKEQSETFNPGAMIRFEQGQRFLLRNFKIQNTPGVNITISNSGKASHATIHDVTISEPASEAGKGKASHNTDGVSIWGPYVNIYNCNISNGDDNVVCDNDAQYIHVWNCDFGTGHGASIGSYTKNIKHVCFDNITMNGTTAGIRMKTGINSDGTLRGGGEEDWKFTNFTMTKVKNPLSIDCFYDKNYNSDPAVDKANARALDSTTPTYNGIYLQNVKTTDVCDGNAIFFVGRPESHIKNVTLDNVQISAKKGIDIRFVDNLVFKNGSKITVSSGAMWLKKFDSTYEDQCNATSTGTIETDPNGVYTLNNKTLTDKEAGTFNNGFSISNEKGKKYDVGSGTDYIKFSANQYTIIIPDGIKIAKMDIEGKNNYTEADAYIGEINGKSYDATTYIFPKDKSVKKYTVEFDSPVEHTLTFTPKVKQCILAFTLYTDATSSIAGITVDNKLMADTNIYDLSGRVVAQKGSEGLKKGIYIFNNKKFVVK
;
A
#
# COMPACT_ATOMS: atom_id res chain seq x y z
N SER A 1 43.75 18.98 1.24
CA SER A 1 43.35 19.09 -0.16
C SER A 1 42.47 17.90 -0.50
N GLY A 2 41.22 18.19 -0.89
CA GLY A 2 40.25 17.18 -1.25
C GLY A 2 40.70 16.36 -2.45
N ALA A 3 40.47 15.06 -2.43
CA ALA A 3 40.73 14.21 -3.55
C ALA A 3 39.63 14.37 -4.61
N SER A 4 40.01 14.57 -5.85
CA SER A 4 39.12 14.36 -7.00
C SER A 4 38.79 12.88 -7.15
N ILE A 5 37.81 12.52 -7.99
CA ILE A 5 37.47 11.11 -8.34
C ILE A 5 38.70 10.30 -8.80
N SER A 6 39.72 10.96 -9.31
CA SER A 6 41.00 10.38 -9.73
C SER A 6 42.08 10.35 -8.64
N ALA A 7 41.78 10.84 -7.45
CA ALA A 7 42.75 10.91 -6.36
C ALA A 7 42.90 9.57 -5.64
N ALA A 8 44.04 9.40 -4.94
CA ALA A 8 44.32 8.22 -4.16
C ALA A 8 43.23 7.98 -3.11
N ASP A 9 42.90 6.72 -2.89
CA ASP A 9 41.98 6.29 -1.88
C ASP A 9 42.54 6.57 -0.46
N ASN A 10 41.73 7.19 0.38
CA ASN A 10 42.10 7.65 1.72
C ASN A 10 41.73 6.65 2.84
N THR A 11 41.28 5.46 2.50
CA THR A 11 40.76 4.49 3.46
C THR A 11 41.76 4.20 4.59
N LYS A 12 43.02 3.87 4.26
CA LYS A 12 44.06 3.58 5.29
C LYS A 12 44.36 4.77 6.20
N ALA A 13 44.39 5.97 5.61
CA ALA A 13 44.73 7.18 6.36
C ALA A 13 43.65 7.51 7.39
N ILE A 14 42.37 7.49 6.95
CA ILE A 14 41.24 7.78 7.84
C ILE A 14 41.03 6.62 8.83
N GLN A 15 41.21 5.36 8.43
CA GLN A 15 41.13 4.23 9.34
C GLN A 15 42.19 4.35 10.44
N LYS A 16 43.43 4.75 10.11
CA LYS A 16 44.47 5.00 11.09
C LYS A 16 44.09 6.08 12.09
N ALA A 17 43.42 7.14 11.64
CA ALA A 17 42.90 8.20 12.52
C ALA A 17 41.80 7.67 13.46
N LEU A 18 40.86 6.87 12.93
CA LEU A 18 39.81 6.21 13.73
C LEU A 18 40.40 5.25 14.76
N ASP A 19 41.42 4.49 14.38
CA ASP A 19 42.13 3.57 15.28
C ASP A 19 42.93 4.30 16.38
N ALA A 20 43.38 5.51 16.11
CA ALA A 20 44.12 6.33 17.06
C ALA A 20 43.24 7.03 18.10
N VAL A 21 41.91 7.04 17.95
CA VAL A 21 41.00 7.60 18.96
C VAL A 21 41.24 6.91 20.31
N PRO A 22 41.49 7.64 21.42
CA PRO A 22 41.73 7.04 22.73
C PRO A 22 40.51 6.28 23.28
N THR A 23 40.72 5.39 24.24
CA THR A 23 39.60 4.67 24.92
C THR A 23 38.70 5.61 25.72
N THR A 24 39.20 6.80 26.08
CA THR A 24 38.43 7.87 26.71
C THR A 24 37.47 8.55 25.75
N GLY A 25 37.69 8.42 24.45
CA GLY A 25 36.91 9.00 23.36
C GLY A 25 37.66 10.09 22.59
N GLY A 26 37.17 10.42 21.41
CA GLY A 26 37.74 11.46 20.55
C GLY A 26 37.01 11.64 19.25
N MET A 27 37.43 12.64 18.49
CA MET A 27 36.83 13.04 17.23
C MET A 27 37.81 12.89 16.07
N VAL A 28 37.34 12.32 14.97
CA VAL A 28 38.02 12.35 13.68
C VAL A 28 37.27 13.29 12.78
N VAL A 29 37.95 14.35 12.30
CA VAL A 29 37.37 15.40 11.47
C VAL A 29 37.74 15.17 10.01
N ILE A 30 36.73 15.15 9.14
CA ILE A 30 36.91 15.12 7.68
C ILE A 30 36.72 16.54 7.15
N PRO A 31 37.77 17.21 6.69
CA PRO A 31 37.66 18.57 6.20
C PRO A 31 36.96 18.64 4.83
N ALA A 32 36.55 19.85 4.42
CA ALA A 32 35.97 20.08 3.11
C ALA A 32 36.81 19.49 1.96
N GLY A 33 36.12 18.96 0.95
CA GLY A 33 36.73 18.27 -0.21
C GLY A 33 36.10 16.91 -0.46
N THR A 34 36.45 16.30 -1.60
CA THR A 34 35.99 14.96 -1.97
C THR A 34 37.06 13.92 -1.64
N TRP A 35 36.69 12.95 -0.82
CA TRP A 35 37.55 11.92 -0.28
C TRP A 35 37.09 10.55 -0.78
N MET A 36 37.95 9.86 -1.55
CA MET A 36 37.66 8.52 -2.09
C MET A 36 37.97 7.43 -1.06
N PHE A 37 37.11 6.40 -1.02
CA PHE A 37 37.24 5.27 -0.08
C PHE A 37 36.88 3.94 -0.72
N GLY A 38 37.47 2.86 -0.26
CA GLY A 38 36.99 1.48 -0.45
C GLY A 38 37.65 0.68 -1.54
N SER A 39 38.80 1.10 -2.11
CA SER A 39 39.54 0.28 -3.07
C SER A 39 40.15 -0.96 -2.40
N LYS A 40 40.28 -2.05 -3.17
CA LYS A 40 40.79 -3.35 -2.70
C LYS A 40 42.14 -3.25 -1.98
N ASP A 41 43.02 -2.42 -2.46
CA ASP A 41 44.40 -2.28 -1.96
C ASP A 41 44.49 -1.45 -0.68
N GLN A 42 43.44 -0.70 -0.36
CA GLN A 42 43.38 0.21 0.77
C GLN A 42 42.63 -0.38 1.98
N MET A 43 41.74 -1.32 1.75
CA MET A 43 40.92 -1.88 2.81
C MET A 43 41.70 -2.81 3.74
N THR A 44 41.55 -2.55 5.04
CA THR A 44 42.10 -3.41 6.11
C THR A 44 41.11 -4.52 6.52
N SER A 45 39.84 -4.39 6.15
CA SER A 45 38.77 -5.35 6.41
C SER A 45 38.09 -5.76 5.11
N LYS A 46 37.63 -7.02 5.02
CA LYS A 46 36.81 -7.52 3.89
C LYS A 46 35.34 -7.15 4.02
N THR A 47 34.89 -6.61 5.16
CA THR A 47 33.49 -6.40 5.49
C THR A 47 33.10 -4.95 5.66
N GLU A 48 34.07 -4.08 5.97
CA GLU A 48 33.84 -2.65 6.18
C GLU A 48 34.94 -1.83 5.52
N VAL A 49 34.57 -0.70 4.93
CA VAL A 49 35.52 0.27 4.41
C VAL A 49 36.16 1.05 5.54
N LEU A 50 35.31 1.63 6.42
CA LEU A 50 35.70 2.30 7.64
C LEU A 50 35.05 1.62 8.85
N SER A 51 35.85 1.19 9.79
CA SER A 51 35.40 0.58 11.05
C SER A 51 35.52 1.58 12.19
N ILE A 52 34.39 1.87 12.84
CA ILE A 52 34.33 2.81 13.97
C ILE A 52 34.31 2.02 15.26
N LYS A 53 35.05 2.51 16.25
CA LYS A 53 35.07 1.95 17.59
C LYS A 53 34.30 2.80 18.61
N SER A 54 34.10 2.30 19.81
CA SER A 54 33.39 3.00 20.88
C SER A 54 33.94 4.40 21.15
N LYS A 55 33.07 5.31 21.58
CA LYS A 55 33.38 6.68 21.98
C LYS A 55 34.04 7.53 20.88
N THR A 56 33.69 7.25 19.64
CA THR A 56 34.22 7.96 18.47
C THR A 56 33.18 8.89 17.86
N VAL A 57 33.58 10.12 17.59
CA VAL A 57 32.83 11.06 16.73
C VAL A 57 33.53 11.10 15.39
N LEU A 58 32.79 10.77 14.33
CA LEU A 58 33.17 11.04 12.94
C LEU A 58 32.46 12.31 12.48
N HIS A 59 33.19 13.40 12.34
CA HIS A 59 32.66 14.70 12.01
C HIS A 59 33.00 15.08 10.56
N LEU A 60 31.99 15.40 9.78
CA LEU A 60 32.10 15.85 8.39
C LEU A 60 31.91 17.38 8.34
N CYS A 61 32.97 18.14 8.05
CA CYS A 61 32.82 19.57 7.84
C CYS A 61 31.91 19.90 6.65
N ALA A 62 31.35 21.10 6.61
CA ALA A 62 30.64 21.60 5.46
C ALA A 62 31.51 21.49 4.20
N GLY A 63 30.95 20.97 3.11
CA GLY A 63 31.68 20.70 1.85
C GLY A 63 32.53 19.42 1.86
N ALA A 64 32.50 18.61 2.92
CA ALA A 64 33.12 17.28 2.92
C ALA A 64 32.25 16.26 2.20
N THR A 65 32.82 15.51 1.25
CA THR A 65 32.16 14.39 0.58
C THR A 65 32.97 13.11 0.78
N LEU A 66 32.42 12.14 1.52
CA LEU A 66 32.96 10.79 1.60
C LEU A 66 32.40 9.99 0.43
N LYS A 67 33.24 9.56 -0.49
CA LYS A 67 32.83 8.93 -1.74
C LYS A 67 33.31 7.49 -1.84
N LEU A 68 32.37 6.55 -1.97
CA LEU A 68 32.70 5.15 -2.18
C LEU A 68 33.26 4.95 -3.60
N VAL A 69 34.19 4.00 -3.79
CA VAL A 69 34.65 3.60 -5.12
C VAL A 69 33.53 3.01 -5.94
N GLU A 70 33.66 3.09 -7.26
CA GLU A 70 32.69 2.53 -8.20
C GLU A 70 32.56 0.99 -8.08
N TYR A 71 31.45 0.46 -8.57
CA TYR A 71 31.27 -0.98 -8.75
C TYR A 71 32.48 -1.65 -9.43
N GLY A 72 32.89 -2.80 -8.92
CA GLY A 72 34.05 -3.56 -9.42
C GLY A 72 35.41 -3.15 -8.82
N LYS A 73 35.52 -1.98 -8.20
CA LYS A 73 36.75 -1.52 -7.50
C LYS A 73 36.77 -1.85 -6.01
N ALA A 74 35.62 -2.13 -5.42
CA ALA A 74 35.49 -2.60 -4.03
C ALA A 74 35.92 -4.08 -3.91
N PRO A 75 36.34 -4.53 -2.71
CA PRO A 75 36.85 -5.91 -2.50
C PRO A 75 35.81 -7.00 -2.72
N ASN A 76 34.56 -6.74 -2.39
CA ASN A 76 33.44 -7.66 -2.58
C ASN A 76 32.10 -6.92 -2.61
N ASN A 77 31.07 -7.65 -2.92
CA ASN A 77 29.72 -7.14 -3.14
C ASN A 77 28.91 -6.94 -1.84
N LYS A 78 29.45 -7.24 -0.67
CA LYS A 78 28.77 -7.14 0.64
C LYS A 78 29.44 -6.16 1.60
N THR A 79 30.30 -5.30 1.07
CA THR A 79 31.08 -4.38 1.89
C THR A 79 30.21 -3.24 2.41
N VAL A 80 30.16 -3.07 3.71
CA VAL A 80 29.56 -1.90 4.39
C VAL A 80 30.54 -0.72 4.26
N PHE A 81 30.04 0.49 4.00
CA PHE A 81 30.95 1.64 3.90
C PHE A 81 31.44 2.07 5.29
N ILE A 82 30.52 2.43 6.20
CA ILE A 82 30.86 2.82 7.58
C ILE A 82 30.17 1.84 8.53
N GLY A 83 30.93 1.10 9.32
CA GLY A 83 30.38 0.09 10.20
C GLY A 83 31.06 0.00 11.55
N CYS A 84 30.49 -0.80 12.42
CA CYS A 84 31.06 -1.14 13.71
C CYS A 84 31.04 -2.67 13.93
N LYS A 85 31.28 -3.43 12.86
CA LYS A 85 31.37 -4.90 12.92
C LYS A 85 32.68 -5.36 13.52
N ASN A 86 32.90 -5.07 14.75
CA ASN A 86 34.14 -5.44 15.41
C ASN A 86 34.01 -6.86 15.98
N LYS A 87 34.02 -7.88 15.14
CA LYS A 87 34.17 -9.32 15.48
C LYS A 87 33.54 -9.73 16.83
N GLY A 88 32.25 -9.42 17.03
CA GLY A 88 31.54 -9.79 18.25
C GLY A 88 31.70 -8.84 19.43
N LYS A 89 32.33 -7.69 19.29
CA LYS A 89 32.43 -6.70 20.37
C LYS A 89 31.34 -5.66 20.28
N ASN A 90 30.69 -5.36 21.39
CA ASN A 90 29.75 -4.27 21.51
C ASN A 90 30.45 -2.92 21.34
N VAL A 91 29.96 -2.11 20.41
CA VAL A 91 30.42 -0.74 20.19
C VAL A 91 29.42 0.21 20.84
N THR A 92 29.90 1.22 21.55
CA THR A 92 29.02 2.16 22.26
C THR A 92 29.48 3.60 22.06
N ASP A 93 28.52 4.52 22.14
CA ASP A 93 28.80 5.95 22.14
C ASP A 93 29.47 6.41 20.84
N VAL A 94 28.86 6.06 19.69
CA VAL A 94 29.35 6.47 18.38
C VAL A 94 28.48 7.58 17.82
N VAL A 95 29.13 8.64 17.33
CA VAL A 95 28.47 9.74 16.65
C VAL A 95 28.99 9.84 15.21
N ILE A 96 28.09 9.93 14.25
CA ILE A 96 28.40 10.38 12.89
C ILE A 96 27.62 11.67 12.67
N GLU A 97 28.32 12.74 12.42
CA GLU A 97 27.69 14.05 12.27
C GLU A 97 28.30 14.87 11.15
N GLY A 98 27.50 15.77 10.62
CA GLY A 98 27.93 16.77 9.64
C GLY A 98 27.53 18.17 10.04
N GLU A 99 27.75 19.10 9.14
CA GLU A 99 27.38 20.52 9.25
C GLU A 99 26.23 20.89 8.27
N GLY A 100 25.36 19.91 7.97
CA GLY A 100 24.20 20.08 7.08
C GLY A 100 24.33 19.39 5.72
N GLU A 101 23.54 19.79 4.76
CA GLU A 101 23.37 19.15 3.43
C GLU A 101 24.64 19.11 2.56
N THR A 102 25.65 19.89 2.88
CA THR A 102 26.94 19.88 2.18
C THR A 102 27.95 18.91 2.77
N SER A 103 27.64 18.28 3.92
CA SER A 103 28.37 17.16 4.49
C SER A 103 27.79 15.86 3.92
N ILE A 104 28.47 15.24 2.95
CA ILE A 104 27.89 14.23 2.06
C ILE A 104 28.58 12.88 2.21
N ILE A 105 27.78 11.82 2.24
CA ILE A 105 28.21 10.42 2.06
C ILE A 105 27.62 9.95 0.72
N ASP A 106 28.47 9.67 -0.28
CA ASP A 106 28.06 9.34 -1.67
C ASP A 106 28.52 7.91 -2.02
N GLY A 107 27.57 7.04 -2.29
CA GLY A 107 27.82 5.62 -2.61
C GLY A 107 28.14 5.34 -4.07
N GLN A 108 28.06 6.30 -4.98
CA GLN A 108 28.24 6.11 -6.44
C GLN A 108 27.37 4.98 -7.02
N GLY A 109 26.11 4.85 -6.58
CA GLY A 109 25.23 3.72 -6.81
C GLY A 109 24.86 3.40 -8.25
N ALA A 110 24.93 4.36 -9.17
CA ALA A 110 24.44 4.20 -10.54
C ALA A 110 25.02 2.94 -11.26
N ARG A 111 26.32 2.68 -11.12
CA ARG A 111 26.96 1.48 -11.69
C ARG A 111 26.58 0.20 -10.95
N TRP A 112 26.30 0.29 -9.65
CA TRP A 112 25.83 -0.83 -8.84
C TRP A 112 24.40 -1.23 -9.23
N TRP A 113 23.51 -0.25 -9.44
CA TRP A 113 22.13 -0.51 -9.87
C TRP A 113 22.07 -1.12 -11.26
N LEU A 114 22.89 -0.61 -12.19
CA LEU A 114 23.00 -1.15 -13.54
C LEU A 114 23.49 -2.62 -13.54
N ALA A 115 24.52 -2.93 -12.74
CA ALA A 115 25.02 -4.29 -12.60
C ALA A 115 23.95 -5.24 -12.06
N LYS A 116 23.14 -4.79 -11.09
CA LYS A 116 22.00 -5.55 -10.56
C LYS A 116 20.95 -5.83 -11.65
N GLU A 117 20.59 -4.85 -12.45
CA GLU A 117 19.64 -5.04 -13.57
C GLU A 117 20.19 -5.99 -14.65
N GLN A 118 21.49 -6.05 -14.84
CA GLN A 118 22.18 -6.98 -15.74
C GLN A 118 22.34 -8.38 -15.16
N SER A 119 21.65 -8.69 -14.05
CA SER A 119 21.68 -9.99 -13.38
C SER A 119 23.06 -10.40 -12.83
N GLU A 120 23.93 -9.44 -12.59
CA GLU A 120 25.16 -9.71 -11.84
C GLU A 120 24.81 -10.02 -10.38
N THR A 121 25.26 -11.16 -9.90
CA THR A 121 24.97 -11.60 -8.52
C THR A 121 25.77 -10.78 -7.53
N PHE A 122 25.15 -9.75 -6.96
CA PHE A 122 25.74 -9.04 -5.84
C PHE A 122 24.67 -8.57 -4.86
N ASN A 123 25.07 -8.42 -3.62
CA ASN A 123 24.26 -7.86 -2.56
C ASN A 123 25.12 -6.81 -1.85
N PRO A 124 24.99 -5.52 -2.26
CA PRO A 124 25.78 -4.46 -1.66
C PRO A 124 25.49 -4.35 -0.17
N GLY A 125 26.50 -4.04 0.63
CA GLY A 125 26.33 -3.71 2.03
C GLY A 125 25.66 -2.34 2.19
N ALA A 126 25.16 -2.08 3.39
CA ALA A 126 24.62 -0.76 3.74
C ALA A 126 25.73 0.32 3.74
N MET A 127 25.33 1.59 3.51
CA MET A 127 26.29 2.69 3.65
C MET A 127 26.73 2.86 5.11
N ILE A 128 25.76 2.86 6.03
CA ILE A 128 26.07 2.89 7.49
C ILE A 128 25.40 1.68 8.12
N ARG A 129 26.17 0.91 8.92
CA ARG A 129 25.63 -0.26 9.60
C ARG A 129 26.19 -0.44 11.01
N PHE A 130 25.29 -0.40 11.98
CA PHE A 130 25.58 -0.73 13.37
C PHE A 130 24.99 -2.09 13.73
N GLU A 131 25.79 -3.14 13.72
CA GLU A 131 25.29 -4.52 13.92
C GLU A 131 25.04 -4.88 15.39
N GLN A 132 25.85 -4.35 16.30
CA GLN A 132 25.70 -4.62 17.73
C GLN A 132 26.30 -3.50 18.58
N GLY A 133 25.74 -3.32 19.76
CA GLY A 133 26.14 -2.26 20.67
C GLY A 133 25.00 -1.30 20.99
N GLN A 134 25.32 -0.08 21.42
CA GLN A 134 24.30 0.86 21.84
C GLN A 134 24.76 2.32 21.84
N ARG A 135 23.80 3.23 21.86
CA ARG A 135 23.97 4.69 21.86
C ARG A 135 24.71 5.19 20.63
N PHE A 136 23.99 5.12 19.51
CA PHE A 136 24.41 5.62 18.22
C PHE A 136 23.66 6.93 17.91
N LEU A 137 24.39 7.94 17.45
CA LEU A 137 23.82 9.21 17.02
C LEU A 137 24.29 9.54 15.60
N LEU A 138 23.32 9.74 14.68
CA LEU A 138 23.55 10.16 13.30
C LEU A 138 22.81 11.47 13.07
N ARG A 139 23.51 12.53 12.64
CA ARG A 139 22.85 13.83 12.48
C ARG A 139 23.53 14.79 11.49
N ASN A 140 22.72 15.71 10.92
CA ASN A 140 23.18 16.87 10.16
C ASN A 140 24.05 16.54 8.94
N PHE A 141 23.72 15.52 8.16
CA PHE A 141 24.43 15.20 6.92
C PHE A 141 23.49 14.63 5.86
N LYS A 142 24.01 14.51 4.64
CA LYS A 142 23.31 13.91 3.52
C LYS A 142 23.93 12.59 3.11
N ILE A 143 23.10 11.58 2.83
CA ILE A 143 23.48 10.35 2.12
C ILE A 143 22.85 10.38 0.73
N GLN A 144 23.61 9.96 -0.28
CA GLN A 144 23.11 9.91 -1.65
C GLN A 144 23.76 8.79 -2.47
N ASN A 145 23.05 8.34 -3.51
CA ASN A 145 23.53 7.38 -4.50
C ASN A 145 24.08 6.10 -3.86
N THR A 146 23.38 5.51 -2.89
CA THR A 146 23.86 4.29 -2.23
C THR A 146 23.68 3.06 -3.13
N PRO A 147 24.60 2.08 -3.08
CA PRO A 147 24.45 0.84 -3.82
C PRO A 147 23.27 -0.03 -3.38
N GLY A 148 22.87 0.08 -2.12
CA GLY A 148 21.79 -0.65 -1.48
C GLY A 148 21.26 0.12 -0.28
N VAL A 149 20.98 -0.53 0.85
CA VAL A 149 20.42 0.11 2.06
C VAL A 149 21.29 1.28 2.54
N ASN A 150 20.65 2.41 2.88
CA ASN A 150 21.38 3.59 3.37
C ASN A 150 21.87 3.38 4.80
N ILE A 151 20.97 3.17 5.75
CA ILE A 151 21.31 3.00 7.18
C ILE A 151 20.68 1.71 7.69
N THR A 152 21.46 0.86 8.33
CA THR A 152 20.96 -0.33 9.04
C THR A 152 21.32 -0.24 10.51
N ILE A 153 20.30 -0.34 11.37
CA ILE A 153 20.45 -0.40 12.82
C ILE A 153 20.17 -1.80 13.30
N SER A 154 21.16 -2.42 13.90
CA SER A 154 21.13 -3.76 14.49
C SER A 154 21.23 -4.92 13.50
N ASN A 155 21.41 -6.07 14.08
CA ASN A 155 21.32 -7.38 13.47
C ASN A 155 20.70 -8.31 14.51
N SER A 156 19.44 -8.66 14.34
CA SER A 156 18.70 -9.54 15.28
C SER A 156 18.75 -9.05 16.73
N GLY A 157 18.34 -7.81 16.98
CA GLY A 157 18.22 -7.23 18.33
C GLY A 157 19.53 -6.90 19.06
N LYS A 158 20.70 -7.05 18.43
CA LYS A 158 22.00 -6.87 19.09
C LYS A 158 22.47 -5.42 19.22
N ALA A 159 21.92 -4.49 18.42
CA ALA A 159 22.17 -3.06 18.58
C ALA A 159 20.90 -2.34 19.03
N SER A 160 21.05 -1.31 19.84
CA SER A 160 19.93 -0.57 20.41
C SER A 160 20.27 0.88 20.73
N HIS A 161 19.25 1.68 21.09
CA HIS A 161 19.41 3.08 21.47
C HIS A 161 20.11 3.91 20.39
N ALA A 162 19.54 3.89 19.18
CA ALA A 162 19.99 4.75 18.08
C ALA A 162 19.10 5.97 17.94
N THR A 163 19.70 7.11 17.63
CA THR A 163 19.00 8.35 17.26
C THR A 163 19.51 8.84 15.93
N ILE A 164 18.59 9.12 15.00
CA ILE A 164 18.87 9.64 13.66
C ILE A 164 18.03 10.90 13.49
N HIS A 165 18.67 12.04 13.26
CA HIS A 165 17.93 13.28 13.05
C HIS A 165 18.64 14.29 12.15
N ASP A 166 17.84 15.13 11.50
CA ASP A 166 18.35 16.13 10.57
C ASP A 166 19.23 15.49 9.48
N VAL A 167 18.84 14.31 8.99
CA VAL A 167 19.53 13.57 7.93
C VAL A 167 18.69 13.60 6.66
N THR A 168 19.34 13.92 5.54
CA THR A 168 18.76 13.81 4.21
C THR A 168 19.26 12.55 3.52
N ILE A 169 18.34 11.68 3.05
CA ILE A 169 18.61 10.55 2.18
C ILE A 169 18.04 10.85 0.82
N SER A 170 18.88 10.84 -0.23
CA SER A 170 18.50 11.27 -1.56
C SER A 170 18.95 10.27 -2.62
N GLU A 171 18.08 9.32 -2.90
CA GLU A 171 18.22 8.35 -3.98
C GLU A 171 17.22 8.66 -5.09
N PRO A 172 17.50 8.30 -6.36
CA PRO A 172 16.48 8.37 -7.38
C PRO A 172 15.35 7.37 -7.11
N ALA A 173 14.15 7.65 -7.60
CA ALA A 173 13.08 6.67 -7.61
C ALA A 173 13.50 5.41 -8.38
N SER A 174 13.10 4.22 -7.88
CA SER A 174 13.37 2.99 -8.59
C SER A 174 12.55 2.91 -9.88
N GLU A 175 13.23 2.85 -11.01
CA GLU A 175 12.63 2.65 -12.34
C GLU A 175 13.15 1.33 -12.94
N ALA A 176 12.42 0.24 -12.69
CA ALA A 176 12.79 -1.07 -13.21
C ALA A 176 12.91 -1.11 -14.74
N GLY A 177 13.93 -1.78 -15.27
CA GLY A 177 14.15 -1.98 -16.70
C GLY A 177 14.71 -0.77 -17.45
N LYS A 178 15.12 0.30 -16.75
CA LYS A 178 15.66 1.51 -17.39
C LYS A 178 17.10 1.84 -16.99
N GLY A 179 17.83 0.93 -16.36
CA GLY A 179 19.18 1.18 -15.86
C GLY A 179 19.26 2.23 -14.76
N LYS A 180 18.12 2.54 -14.12
CA LYS A 180 18.00 3.56 -13.09
C LYS A 180 17.36 3.01 -11.81
N ALA A 181 17.31 1.70 -11.67
CA ALA A 181 16.63 1.06 -10.57
C ALA A 181 17.48 1.10 -9.30
N SER A 182 17.23 2.05 -8.45
CA SER A 182 17.79 2.09 -7.09
C SER A 182 17.11 1.07 -6.16
N HIS A 183 17.02 -0.19 -6.60
CA HIS A 183 16.38 -1.27 -5.83
C HIS A 183 17.08 -1.51 -4.51
N ASN A 184 16.29 -1.78 -3.46
CA ASN A 184 16.79 -2.07 -2.11
C ASN A 184 17.67 -0.93 -1.55
N THR A 185 17.35 0.31 -1.90
CA THR A 185 17.97 1.47 -1.29
C THR A 185 17.13 1.99 -0.12
N ASP A 186 16.70 1.05 0.75
CA ASP A 186 15.94 1.40 1.95
C ASP A 186 16.62 2.57 2.68
N GLY A 187 15.82 3.51 3.16
CA GLY A 187 16.36 4.66 3.86
C GLY A 187 16.94 4.27 5.21
N VAL A 188 16.10 3.83 6.12
CA VAL A 188 16.55 3.29 7.42
C VAL A 188 15.88 1.94 7.66
N SER A 189 16.70 0.90 7.80
CA SER A 189 16.29 -0.48 8.12
C SER A 189 16.63 -0.81 9.58
N ILE A 190 15.60 -1.10 10.37
CA ILE A 190 15.69 -1.24 11.83
C ILE A 190 15.46 -2.70 12.22
N TRP A 191 16.45 -3.32 12.88
CA TRP A 191 16.46 -4.72 13.33
C TRP A 191 16.72 -4.85 14.85
N GLY A 192 16.34 -3.85 15.61
CA GLY A 192 16.58 -3.84 17.05
C GLY A 192 15.82 -2.74 17.76
N PRO A 193 15.84 -2.74 19.10
CA PRO A 193 14.99 -1.88 19.90
C PRO A 193 15.55 -0.48 20.17
N TYR A 194 14.64 0.41 20.59
CA TYR A 194 14.92 1.77 21.04
C TYR A 194 15.58 2.65 19.98
N VAL A 195 14.87 2.86 18.85
CA VAL A 195 15.34 3.73 17.77
C VAL A 195 14.42 4.94 17.62
N ASN A 196 15.03 6.12 17.59
CA ASN A 196 14.37 7.40 17.34
C ASN A 196 14.84 7.98 16.01
N ILE A 197 13.89 8.39 15.15
CA ILE A 197 14.18 9.04 13.86
C ILE A 197 13.30 10.28 13.75
N TYR A 198 13.91 11.46 13.54
CA TYR A 198 13.10 12.68 13.40
C TYR A 198 13.76 13.76 12.55
N ASN A 199 12.94 14.67 12.03
CA ASN A 199 13.37 15.76 11.18
C ASN A 199 14.20 15.30 9.97
N CYS A 200 13.85 14.17 9.37
CA CYS A 200 14.58 13.59 8.25
C CYS A 200 13.82 13.74 6.93
N ASN A 201 14.57 14.00 5.84
CA ASN A 201 14.06 13.97 4.48
C ASN A 201 14.54 12.68 3.81
N ILE A 202 13.63 11.77 3.44
CA ILE A 202 14.00 10.46 2.90
C ILE A 202 13.30 10.21 1.57
N SER A 203 14.09 10.22 0.49
CA SER A 203 13.68 9.81 -0.87
C SER A 203 14.59 8.70 -1.35
N ASN A 204 14.01 7.59 -1.77
CA ASN A 204 14.77 6.40 -2.15
C ASN A 204 14.00 5.49 -3.13
N GLY A 205 14.53 4.33 -3.43
CA GLY A 205 13.93 3.37 -4.36
C GLY A 205 13.30 2.14 -3.68
N ASP A 206 13.22 2.13 -2.34
CA ASP A 206 12.58 1.06 -1.55
C ASP A 206 11.91 1.65 -0.29
N ASP A 207 11.81 0.92 0.82
CA ASP A 207 11.15 1.40 2.04
C ASP A 207 11.86 2.66 2.59
N ASN A 208 11.09 3.73 2.91
CA ASN A 208 11.72 4.93 3.45
C ASN A 208 12.24 4.70 4.87
N VAL A 209 11.42 4.14 5.73
CA VAL A 209 11.82 3.57 7.03
C VAL A 209 11.14 2.23 7.18
N VAL A 210 11.89 1.18 7.48
CA VAL A 210 11.35 -0.17 7.69
C VAL A 210 11.75 -0.73 9.04
N CYS A 211 10.76 -1.28 9.75
CA CYS A 211 10.96 -2.05 10.97
C CYS A 211 10.92 -3.53 10.62
N ASP A 212 12.00 -4.23 10.91
CA ASP A 212 12.15 -5.68 10.74
C ASP A 212 12.31 -6.37 12.11
N ASN A 213 12.62 -7.67 12.11
CA ASN A 213 12.70 -8.49 13.33
C ASN A 213 13.35 -7.78 14.53
N ASP A 214 12.71 -7.92 15.68
CA ASP A 214 13.16 -7.37 16.97
C ASP A 214 13.12 -5.83 17.08
N ALA A 215 12.54 -5.13 16.09
CA ALA A 215 12.28 -3.70 16.18
C ALA A 215 11.21 -3.43 17.25
N GLN A 216 11.61 -2.85 18.38
CA GLN A 216 10.73 -2.55 19.51
C GLN A 216 11.00 -1.15 20.04
N TYR A 217 9.94 -0.47 20.51
CA TYR A 217 10.07 0.89 21.03
C TYR A 217 10.69 1.83 19.98
N ILE A 218 10.09 1.84 18.80
CA ILE A 218 10.51 2.66 17.67
C ILE A 218 9.64 3.92 17.59
N HIS A 219 10.29 5.07 17.47
CA HIS A 219 9.59 6.33 17.23
C HIS A 219 10.18 7.06 16.04
N VAL A 220 9.33 7.32 15.02
CA VAL A 220 9.67 8.08 13.81
C VAL A 220 8.73 9.26 13.73
N TRP A 221 9.26 10.50 13.70
CA TRP A 221 8.37 11.67 13.67
C TRP A 221 8.96 12.88 12.94
N ASN A 222 8.08 13.79 12.50
CA ASN A 222 8.46 14.99 11.77
C ASN A 222 9.36 14.69 10.56
N CYS A 223 9.01 13.68 9.76
CA CYS A 223 9.80 13.28 8.60
C CYS A 223 9.02 13.50 7.29
N ASP A 224 9.77 13.86 6.24
CA ASP A 224 9.27 13.97 4.89
C ASP A 224 9.75 12.77 4.05
N PHE A 225 8.82 11.95 3.57
CA PHE A 225 9.12 10.83 2.67
C PHE A 225 8.79 11.25 1.24
N GLY A 226 9.81 11.29 0.40
CA GLY A 226 9.67 11.53 -1.04
C GLY A 226 9.30 10.26 -1.80
N THR A 227 10.11 9.89 -2.82
CA THR A 227 9.94 8.57 -3.47
C THR A 227 10.32 7.45 -2.53
N GLY A 228 9.76 6.25 -2.75
CA GLY A 228 10.03 5.06 -1.94
C GLY A 228 8.76 4.23 -1.70
N HIS A 229 8.78 3.35 -0.70
CA HIS A 229 7.67 2.48 -0.35
C HIS A 229 6.97 2.87 0.97
N GLY A 230 7.26 4.05 1.52
CA GLY A 230 6.57 4.62 2.67
C GLY A 230 7.05 4.11 4.03
N ALA A 231 6.15 4.21 5.03
CA ALA A 231 6.37 3.73 6.38
C ALA A 231 6.09 2.22 6.42
N SER A 232 7.14 1.41 6.59
CA SER A 232 7.07 -0.03 6.36
C SER A 232 7.32 -0.86 7.62
N ILE A 233 6.60 -1.98 7.72
CA ILE A 233 6.83 -3.05 8.68
C ILE A 233 7.11 -4.33 7.88
N GLY A 234 8.26 -4.97 8.11
CA GLY A 234 8.63 -6.23 7.47
C GLY A 234 9.25 -6.09 6.08
N SER A 235 9.50 -7.19 5.44
CA SER A 235 8.82 -8.53 5.48
C SER A 235 9.31 -9.52 6.56
N TYR A 236 10.23 -9.19 7.41
CA TYR A 236 10.65 -9.96 8.57
C TYR A 236 10.02 -9.34 9.81
N THR A 237 8.93 -9.93 10.32
CA THR A 237 8.08 -9.23 11.31
C THR A 237 8.14 -9.83 12.72
N LYS A 238 9.01 -10.79 12.95
CA LYS A 238 9.10 -11.44 14.25
C LYS A 238 9.41 -10.44 15.37
N ASN A 239 8.53 -10.43 16.39
CA ASN A 239 8.76 -9.68 17.63
C ASN A 239 8.86 -8.16 17.42
N ILE A 240 8.05 -7.60 16.51
CA ILE A 240 7.96 -6.15 16.30
C ILE A 240 6.84 -5.57 17.17
N LYS A 241 7.20 -4.64 18.08
CA LYS A 241 6.26 -4.11 19.08
C LYS A 241 6.50 -2.64 19.37
N HIS A 242 5.44 -1.94 19.81
CA HIS A 242 5.51 -0.56 20.26
C HIS A 242 6.17 0.37 19.23
N VAL A 243 5.63 0.34 18.00
CA VAL A 243 6.11 1.16 16.90
C VAL A 243 5.18 2.36 16.70
N CYS A 244 5.75 3.55 16.67
CA CYS A 244 5.03 4.78 16.44
C CYS A 244 5.65 5.58 15.28
N PHE A 245 4.83 5.90 14.28
CA PHE A 245 5.14 6.92 13.27
C PHE A 245 4.19 8.09 13.48
N ASP A 246 4.72 9.30 13.62
CA ASP A 246 3.93 10.50 13.89
C ASP A 246 4.37 11.70 13.05
N ASN A 247 3.40 12.47 12.55
CA ASN A 247 3.65 13.65 11.73
C ASN A 247 4.57 13.38 10.53
N ILE A 248 4.08 12.53 9.62
CA ILE A 248 4.79 12.12 8.40
C ILE A 248 4.13 12.74 7.17
N THR A 249 4.91 13.46 6.37
CA THR A 249 4.49 13.93 5.05
C THR A 249 5.02 12.98 3.98
N MET A 250 4.18 12.60 3.03
CA MET A 250 4.56 11.74 1.90
C MET A 250 4.27 12.41 0.57
N ASN A 251 5.21 12.33 -0.37
CA ASN A 251 5.02 12.85 -1.73
C ASN A 251 5.65 11.94 -2.78
N GLY A 252 4.83 11.08 -3.40
CA GLY A 252 5.26 10.21 -4.49
C GLY A 252 5.74 8.82 -4.06
N THR A 253 5.44 8.37 -2.83
CA THR A 253 5.70 7.00 -2.40
C THR A 253 4.74 6.01 -3.08
N THR A 254 5.20 4.79 -3.33
CA THR A 254 4.33 3.74 -3.89
C THR A 254 3.36 3.16 -2.87
N ALA A 255 3.67 3.26 -1.60
CA ALA A 255 2.77 2.95 -0.50
C ALA A 255 2.84 4.03 0.58
N GLY A 256 1.78 4.17 1.37
CA GLY A 256 1.74 5.02 2.54
C GLY A 256 2.19 4.24 3.79
N ILE A 257 1.23 3.65 4.49
CA ILE A 257 1.47 2.73 5.60
C ILE A 257 1.43 1.31 5.03
N ARG A 258 2.56 0.63 5.11
CA ARG A 258 2.75 -0.69 4.47
C ARG A 258 3.27 -1.71 5.48
N MET A 259 2.48 -2.75 5.71
CA MET A 259 2.84 -3.83 6.63
C MET A 259 2.81 -5.16 5.85
N LYS A 260 3.85 -5.98 5.99
CA LYS A 260 3.99 -7.18 5.16
C LYS A 260 4.76 -8.27 5.90
N THR A 261 4.28 -9.52 5.83
CA THR A 261 5.02 -10.69 6.33
C THR A 261 5.32 -11.64 5.19
N GLY A 262 6.59 -11.99 5.02
CA GLY A 262 7.08 -12.90 4.00
C GLY A 262 7.14 -14.36 4.46
N ILE A 263 7.63 -15.20 3.55
CA ILE A 263 7.89 -16.63 3.76
C ILE A 263 9.36 -16.93 3.48
N ASN A 264 9.97 -17.79 4.26
CA ASN A 264 11.33 -18.27 4.07
C ASN A 264 11.40 -19.39 3.01
N SER A 265 12.57 -19.65 2.48
CA SER A 265 12.80 -20.73 1.50
C SER A 265 12.47 -22.14 2.03
N ASP A 266 12.48 -22.34 3.34
CA ASP A 266 12.06 -23.58 4.00
C ASP A 266 10.55 -23.66 4.24
N GLY A 267 9.80 -22.65 3.81
CA GLY A 267 8.35 -22.57 3.96
C GLY A 267 7.86 -22.05 5.31
N THR A 268 8.75 -21.69 6.26
CA THR A 268 8.36 -21.03 7.52
C THR A 268 7.97 -19.58 7.27
N LEU A 269 7.05 -19.05 8.08
CA LEU A 269 6.66 -17.64 7.99
C LEU A 269 7.71 -16.77 8.70
N ARG A 270 7.70 -15.47 8.39
CA ARG A 270 8.66 -14.51 8.97
C ARG A 270 8.05 -13.65 10.07
N GLY A 271 7.03 -14.17 10.76
CA GLY A 271 6.27 -13.45 11.77
C GLY A 271 6.45 -13.99 13.19
N GLY A 272 5.54 -13.60 14.07
CA GLY A 272 5.37 -14.05 15.44
C GLY A 272 5.63 -12.99 16.49
N GLY A 273 4.58 -12.65 17.27
CA GLY A 273 4.66 -11.72 18.39
C GLY A 273 4.61 -10.24 18.02
N GLU A 274 3.84 -9.90 16.99
CA GLU A 274 3.63 -8.52 16.51
C GLU A 274 2.46 -7.86 17.24
N GLU A 275 2.68 -6.66 17.81
CA GLU A 275 1.62 -5.93 18.51
C GLU A 275 1.92 -4.43 18.69
N ASP A 276 0.87 -3.63 18.92
CA ASP A 276 0.89 -2.22 19.33
C ASP A 276 1.63 -1.30 18.36
N TRP A 277 0.94 -0.97 17.26
CA TRP A 277 1.46 -0.08 16.24
C TRP A 277 0.57 1.15 16.07
N LYS A 278 1.22 2.33 16.03
CA LYS A 278 0.54 3.62 15.89
C LYS A 278 1.07 4.39 14.69
N PHE A 279 0.16 4.88 13.88
CA PHE A 279 0.46 5.74 12.73
C PHE A 279 -0.44 6.98 12.83
N THR A 280 0.16 8.13 13.16
CA THR A 280 -0.59 9.33 13.48
C THR A 280 -0.14 10.52 12.64
N ASN A 281 -1.10 11.40 12.28
CA ASN A 281 -0.81 12.66 11.60
C ASN A 281 -0.08 12.50 10.25
N PHE A 282 -0.61 11.66 9.37
CA PHE A 282 -0.07 11.46 8.03
C PHE A 282 -0.74 12.34 6.99
N THR A 283 0.07 12.99 6.14
CA THR A 283 -0.40 13.66 4.93
C THR A 283 0.24 13.01 3.71
N MET A 284 -0.57 12.43 2.83
CA MET A 284 -0.13 11.63 1.68
C MET A 284 -0.52 12.31 0.37
N THR A 285 0.48 12.70 -0.43
CA THR A 285 0.33 13.28 -1.77
C THR A 285 0.96 12.36 -2.80
N LYS A 286 0.26 12.07 -3.89
CA LYS A 286 0.73 11.17 -4.97
C LYS A 286 1.17 9.79 -4.46
N VAL A 287 0.51 9.29 -3.42
CA VAL A 287 0.73 7.94 -2.89
C VAL A 287 -0.12 6.95 -3.67
N LYS A 288 0.46 5.82 -4.09
CA LYS A 288 -0.30 4.85 -4.91
C LYS A 288 -1.24 3.98 -4.06
N ASN A 289 -0.73 3.36 -2.99
CA ASN A 289 -1.48 2.47 -2.09
C ASN A 289 -1.41 3.02 -0.66
N PRO A 290 -2.38 3.79 -0.19
CA PRO A 290 -2.26 4.50 1.08
C PRO A 290 -2.19 3.58 2.30
N LEU A 291 -3.01 2.53 2.37
CA LEU A 291 -3.08 1.62 3.50
C LEU A 291 -3.00 0.16 3.02
N SER A 292 -1.93 -0.54 3.41
CA SER A 292 -1.68 -1.91 2.99
C SER A 292 -1.17 -2.78 4.13
N ILE A 293 -1.82 -3.91 4.39
CA ILE A 293 -1.35 -4.99 5.26
C ILE A 293 -1.44 -6.29 4.47
N ASP A 294 -0.31 -6.99 4.28
CA ASP A 294 -0.23 -8.20 3.49
C ASP A 294 0.56 -9.30 4.24
N CYS A 295 -0.16 -10.22 4.86
CA CYS A 295 0.43 -11.38 5.54
C CYS A 295 0.78 -12.53 4.59
N PHE A 296 0.61 -12.34 3.28
CA PHE A 296 1.02 -13.24 2.20
C PHE A 296 1.97 -12.52 1.24
N TYR A 297 2.91 -11.75 1.77
CA TYR A 297 3.82 -10.97 0.94
C TYR A 297 4.43 -11.81 -0.18
N ASP A 298 4.65 -11.20 -1.37
CA ASP A 298 4.98 -11.83 -2.65
C ASP A 298 3.79 -12.54 -3.33
N LYS A 299 2.55 -12.19 -2.97
CA LYS A 299 1.30 -12.65 -3.60
C LYS A 299 1.08 -14.17 -3.49
N ASN A 300 1.42 -14.74 -2.35
CA ASN A 300 1.18 -16.15 -2.06
C ASN A 300 -0.26 -16.47 -1.61
N TYR A 301 -1.19 -15.50 -1.67
CA TYR A 301 -2.62 -15.71 -1.45
C TYR A 301 -3.35 -16.13 -2.73
N ASN A 302 -4.42 -16.88 -2.58
CA ASN A 302 -5.28 -17.27 -3.71
C ASN A 302 -6.19 -16.09 -4.12
N SER A 303 -6.57 -16.03 -5.40
CA SER A 303 -7.59 -15.09 -5.86
C SER A 303 -8.94 -15.34 -5.20
N ASP A 304 -9.27 -16.62 -4.90
CA ASP A 304 -10.41 -17.05 -4.08
C ASP A 304 -9.95 -17.28 -2.62
N PRO A 305 -10.33 -16.43 -1.67
CA PRO A 305 -9.92 -16.59 -0.27
C PRO A 305 -10.52 -17.82 0.43
N ALA A 306 -11.56 -18.46 -0.13
CA ALA A 306 -12.07 -19.72 0.40
C ALA A 306 -11.05 -20.85 0.24
N VAL A 307 -10.22 -20.79 -0.82
CA VAL A 307 -9.11 -21.73 -1.02
C VAL A 307 -8.03 -21.52 0.04
N ASP A 308 -7.70 -20.28 0.37
CA ASP A 308 -6.75 -20.00 1.45
C ASP A 308 -7.30 -20.49 2.79
N LYS A 309 -8.59 -20.27 3.05
CA LYS A 309 -9.25 -20.77 4.27
C LYS A 309 -9.22 -22.30 4.37
N ALA A 310 -9.45 -23.00 3.27
CA ALA A 310 -9.40 -24.47 3.23
C ALA A 310 -7.97 -25.00 3.42
N ASN A 311 -6.96 -24.22 3.11
CA ASN A 311 -5.53 -24.55 3.23
C ASN A 311 -4.86 -23.85 4.42
N ALA A 312 -5.62 -23.48 5.45
CA ALA A 312 -5.09 -22.85 6.67
C ALA A 312 -3.98 -23.72 7.30
N ARG A 313 -2.91 -23.08 7.73
CA ARG A 313 -1.76 -23.75 8.36
C ARG A 313 -2.00 -23.95 9.86
N ALA A 314 -1.30 -24.89 10.44
CA ALA A 314 -1.21 -24.94 11.90
C ALA A 314 -0.45 -23.70 12.42
N LEU A 315 -0.91 -23.15 13.54
CA LEU A 315 -0.22 -22.06 14.22
C LEU A 315 1.14 -22.53 14.77
N ASP A 316 2.16 -21.71 14.58
CA ASP A 316 3.47 -21.91 15.16
C ASP A 316 4.11 -20.57 15.57
N SER A 317 5.33 -20.61 16.10
CA SER A 317 6.06 -19.41 16.56
C SER A 317 6.49 -18.45 15.44
N THR A 318 6.25 -18.81 14.18
CA THR A 318 6.57 -17.99 12.99
C THR A 318 5.32 -17.39 12.36
N THR A 319 4.14 -17.78 12.85
CA THR A 319 2.86 -17.26 12.35
C THR A 319 2.69 -15.79 12.76
N PRO A 320 2.43 -14.86 11.81
CA PRO A 320 2.22 -13.45 12.15
C PRO A 320 0.96 -13.27 13.00
N THR A 321 1.04 -12.37 13.99
CA THR A 321 -0.03 -12.11 14.97
C THR A 321 -0.41 -10.63 15.02
N TYR A 322 -0.66 -10.02 13.90
CA TYR A 322 -0.97 -8.59 13.78
C TYR A 322 -2.16 -8.18 14.66
N ASN A 323 -1.88 -7.41 15.72
CA ASN A 323 -2.87 -7.03 16.70
C ASN A 323 -2.62 -5.61 17.23
N GLY A 324 -3.71 -4.81 17.32
CA GLY A 324 -3.61 -3.47 17.88
C GLY A 324 -2.94 -2.45 16.95
N ILE A 325 -3.54 -2.22 15.79
CA ILE A 325 -3.08 -1.25 14.78
C ILE A 325 -3.96 -0.01 14.87
N TYR A 326 -3.36 1.13 15.20
CA TYR A 326 -4.08 2.38 15.38
C TYR A 326 -3.61 3.45 14.40
N LEU A 327 -4.51 3.89 13.53
CA LEU A 327 -4.28 4.97 12.56
C LEU A 327 -5.12 6.18 12.97
N GLN A 328 -4.48 7.35 13.16
CA GLN A 328 -5.18 8.57 13.53
C GLN A 328 -4.75 9.76 12.68
N ASN A 329 -5.72 10.59 12.26
CA ASN A 329 -5.44 11.79 11.45
C ASN A 329 -4.63 11.49 10.19
N VAL A 330 -4.98 10.44 9.46
CA VAL A 330 -4.32 10.04 8.21
C VAL A 330 -5.15 10.54 7.03
N LYS A 331 -4.54 11.28 6.12
CA LYS A 331 -5.26 11.82 4.95
C LYS A 331 -4.46 11.72 3.66
N THR A 332 -5.18 11.53 2.56
CA THR A 332 -4.67 11.75 1.21
C THR A 332 -5.09 13.13 0.71
N THR A 333 -4.24 13.82 -0.04
CA THR A 333 -4.53 15.13 -0.63
C THR A 333 -5.06 15.04 -2.06
N ASP A 334 -4.90 13.87 -2.68
CA ASP A 334 -5.33 13.53 -4.04
C ASP A 334 -5.89 12.11 -4.10
N VAL A 335 -6.32 11.68 -5.27
CA VAL A 335 -6.88 10.34 -5.49
C VAL A 335 -5.75 9.34 -5.75
N CYS A 336 -5.57 8.41 -4.84
CA CYS A 336 -4.57 7.34 -4.96
C CYS A 336 -4.93 6.35 -6.09
N ASP A 337 -3.93 5.87 -6.83
CA ASP A 337 -4.15 4.95 -7.97
C ASP A 337 -4.54 3.51 -7.57
N GLY A 338 -4.19 3.09 -6.36
CA GLY A 338 -4.43 1.74 -5.85
C GLY A 338 -5.71 1.60 -5.02
N ASN A 339 -5.71 0.59 -4.15
CA ASN A 339 -6.79 0.35 -3.19
C ASN A 339 -6.74 1.39 -2.07
N ALA A 340 -7.91 1.85 -1.64
CA ALA A 340 -8.03 2.69 -0.44
C ALA A 340 -7.53 1.94 0.80
N ILE A 341 -7.96 0.68 0.94
CA ILE A 341 -7.55 -0.25 1.99
C ILE A 341 -7.30 -1.62 1.36
N PHE A 342 -6.16 -2.21 1.67
CA PHE A 342 -5.81 -3.57 1.29
C PHE A 342 -5.26 -4.31 2.52
N PHE A 343 -6.13 -5.04 3.24
CA PHE A 343 -5.76 -5.77 4.45
C PHE A 343 -6.03 -7.27 4.24
N VAL A 344 -4.97 -8.04 4.08
CA VAL A 344 -5.01 -9.48 3.84
C VAL A 344 -4.26 -10.19 4.95
N GLY A 345 -5.02 -10.65 5.95
CA GLY A 345 -4.57 -11.52 7.03
C GLY A 345 -4.43 -12.97 6.56
N ARG A 346 -4.11 -13.86 7.49
CA ARG A 346 -4.06 -15.31 7.24
C ARG A 346 -5.27 -16.00 7.86
N PRO A 347 -5.80 -17.07 7.24
CA PRO A 347 -6.97 -17.77 7.78
C PRO A 347 -6.71 -18.38 9.16
N GLU A 348 -5.47 -18.80 9.43
CA GLU A 348 -5.05 -19.32 10.73
C GLU A 348 -4.77 -18.22 11.77
N SER A 349 -4.51 -16.98 11.34
CA SER A 349 -4.20 -15.85 12.22
C SER A 349 -4.68 -14.55 11.58
N HIS A 350 -5.90 -14.14 11.91
CA HIS A 350 -6.48 -12.90 11.42
C HIS A 350 -5.70 -11.68 11.91
N ILE A 351 -5.70 -10.61 11.10
CA ILE A 351 -5.34 -9.27 11.56
C ILE A 351 -6.41 -8.83 12.55
N LYS A 352 -6.01 -8.30 13.73
CA LYS A 352 -6.96 -7.98 14.80
C LYS A 352 -6.86 -6.54 15.27
N ASN A 353 -8.02 -5.99 15.66
CA ASN A 353 -8.12 -4.70 16.34
C ASN A 353 -7.44 -3.56 15.57
N VAL A 354 -7.92 -3.32 14.35
CA VAL A 354 -7.48 -2.18 13.52
C VAL A 354 -8.44 -1.02 13.71
N THR A 355 -7.94 0.11 14.17
CA THR A 355 -8.72 1.33 14.36
C THR A 355 -8.31 2.42 13.39
N LEU A 356 -9.26 2.92 12.62
CA LEU A 356 -9.14 4.09 11.76
C LEU A 356 -9.87 5.26 12.44
N ASP A 357 -9.12 6.22 12.96
CA ASP A 357 -9.61 7.36 13.74
C ASP A 357 -9.35 8.67 12.99
N ASN A 358 -10.39 9.32 12.47
CA ASN A 358 -10.26 10.48 11.59
C ASN A 358 -9.34 10.21 10.39
N VAL A 359 -9.57 9.09 9.67
CA VAL A 359 -8.81 8.68 8.48
C VAL A 359 -9.56 9.06 7.21
N GLN A 360 -8.97 9.91 6.36
CA GLN A 360 -9.58 10.49 5.16
C GLN A 360 -8.83 10.00 3.91
N ILE A 361 -9.30 8.95 3.26
CA ILE A 361 -8.63 8.35 2.10
C ILE A 361 -9.48 8.52 0.84
N SER A 362 -8.87 9.05 -0.22
CA SER A 362 -9.42 9.06 -1.57
C SER A 362 -8.58 8.15 -2.47
N ALA A 363 -9.20 7.17 -3.13
CA ALA A 363 -8.51 6.24 -4.01
C ALA A 363 -9.36 5.82 -5.21
N LYS A 364 -8.73 5.31 -6.26
CA LYS A 364 -9.45 4.78 -7.44
C LYS A 364 -10.16 3.48 -7.11
N LYS A 365 -9.54 2.61 -6.31
CA LYS A 365 -10.09 1.30 -5.96
C LYS A 365 -10.52 1.28 -4.49
N GLY A 366 -11.55 0.49 -4.19
CA GLY A 366 -12.15 0.41 -2.86
C GLY A 366 -11.36 -0.42 -1.85
N ILE A 367 -12.10 -1.07 -0.97
CA ILE A 367 -11.62 -1.80 0.20
C ILE A 367 -11.56 -3.30 -0.12
N ASP A 368 -10.41 -3.93 0.10
CA ASP A 368 -10.22 -5.39 0.08
C ASP A 368 -9.76 -5.82 1.47
N ILE A 369 -10.63 -6.52 2.21
CA ILE A 369 -10.28 -7.12 3.50
C ILE A 369 -10.55 -8.62 3.50
N ARG A 370 -9.58 -9.39 4.02
CA ARG A 370 -9.67 -10.84 4.17
C ARG A 370 -9.00 -11.23 5.47
N PHE A 371 -9.68 -12.03 6.27
CA PHE A 371 -9.17 -12.51 7.55
C PHE A 371 -8.75 -11.33 8.47
N VAL A 372 -9.71 -10.44 8.72
CA VAL A 372 -9.55 -9.24 9.56
C VAL A 372 -10.66 -9.22 10.60
N ASP A 373 -10.29 -9.19 11.88
CA ASP A 373 -11.24 -9.10 12.99
C ASP A 373 -11.20 -7.71 13.63
N ASN A 374 -12.37 -7.12 13.81
CA ASN A 374 -12.54 -5.85 14.50
C ASN A 374 -11.80 -4.68 13.82
N LEU A 375 -12.14 -4.42 12.54
CA LEU A 375 -11.78 -3.18 11.85
C LEU A 375 -12.80 -2.10 12.23
N VAL A 376 -12.35 -1.02 12.89
CA VAL A 376 -13.23 0.04 13.38
C VAL A 376 -12.94 1.36 12.69
N PHE A 377 -13.97 1.97 12.11
CA PHE A 377 -13.96 3.34 11.58
C PHE A 377 -14.62 4.27 12.60
N LYS A 378 -13.94 5.35 13.05
CA LYS A 378 -14.48 6.29 14.00
C LYS A 378 -14.03 7.73 13.77
N ASN A 379 -14.67 8.67 14.48
CA ASN A 379 -14.35 10.09 14.51
C ASN A 379 -14.26 10.74 13.11
N GLY A 380 -15.25 10.44 12.24
CA GLY A 380 -15.34 11.03 10.90
C GLY A 380 -14.41 10.39 9.87
N SER A 381 -13.90 9.18 10.12
CA SER A 381 -13.15 8.44 9.10
C SER A 381 -13.99 8.26 7.83
N LYS A 382 -13.39 8.56 6.67
CA LYS A 382 -14.08 8.55 5.39
C LYS A 382 -13.20 7.95 4.30
N ILE A 383 -13.73 6.95 3.62
CA ILE A 383 -13.13 6.39 2.42
C ILE A 383 -13.92 6.89 1.22
N THR A 384 -13.23 7.46 0.23
CA THR A 384 -13.83 7.90 -1.04
C THR A 384 -13.22 7.07 -2.18
N VAL A 385 -14.07 6.44 -2.97
CA VAL A 385 -13.66 5.63 -4.11
C VAL A 385 -14.12 6.31 -5.39
N SER A 386 -13.19 6.60 -6.31
CA SER A 386 -13.50 7.30 -7.57
C SER A 386 -13.84 6.36 -8.72
N SER A 387 -13.60 5.06 -8.60
CA SER A 387 -13.88 4.08 -9.65
C SER A 387 -14.20 2.71 -9.07
N GLY A 388 -15.38 2.18 -9.39
CA GLY A 388 -15.83 0.85 -8.97
C GLY A 388 -16.46 0.80 -7.57
N ALA A 389 -16.55 -0.40 -7.03
CA ALA A 389 -17.24 -0.66 -5.76
C ALA A 389 -16.43 -0.19 -4.55
N MET A 390 -17.13 0.27 -3.50
CA MET A 390 -16.54 0.57 -2.19
C MET A 390 -15.87 -0.68 -1.59
N TRP A 391 -16.55 -1.80 -1.62
CA TRP A 391 -16.06 -3.09 -1.16
C TRP A 391 -15.68 -3.97 -2.35
N LEU A 392 -14.40 -4.11 -2.62
CA LEU A 392 -13.89 -5.03 -3.62
C LEU A 392 -13.94 -6.47 -3.13
N LYS A 393 -13.61 -6.67 -1.85
CA LYS A 393 -13.70 -7.95 -1.17
C LYS A 393 -13.88 -7.76 0.33
N LYS A 394 -14.74 -8.58 0.91
CA LYS A 394 -14.91 -8.71 2.35
C LYS A 394 -15.12 -10.20 2.65
N PHE A 395 -14.07 -10.86 3.13
CA PHE A 395 -14.11 -12.29 3.35
C PHE A 395 -13.58 -12.65 4.73
N ASP A 396 -14.38 -13.42 5.48
CA ASP A 396 -14.07 -13.89 6.84
C ASP A 396 -13.51 -12.74 7.70
N SER A 397 -14.25 -11.63 7.72
CA SER A 397 -13.81 -10.39 8.33
C SER A 397 -14.96 -9.66 9.00
N THR A 398 -14.67 -8.99 10.11
CA THR A 398 -15.60 -8.14 10.85
C THR A 398 -15.17 -6.69 10.84
N TYR A 399 -16.13 -5.78 10.72
CA TYR A 399 -15.88 -4.34 10.84
C TYR A 399 -17.04 -3.63 11.53
N GLU A 400 -16.74 -2.49 12.11
CA GLU A 400 -17.70 -1.58 12.71
C GLU A 400 -17.50 -0.18 12.14
N ASP A 401 -18.58 0.41 11.64
CA ASP A 401 -18.59 1.78 11.16
C ASP A 401 -19.32 2.68 12.17
N GLN A 402 -18.54 3.39 12.97
CA GLN A 402 -19.05 4.36 13.95
C GLN A 402 -19.23 5.78 13.37
N CYS A 403 -18.92 5.97 12.08
CA CYS A 403 -18.89 7.28 11.45
C CYS A 403 -20.01 7.52 10.45
N ASN A 404 -20.89 6.54 10.19
CA ASN A 404 -21.75 6.56 9.01
C ASN A 404 -20.91 6.83 7.76
N ALA A 405 -19.95 5.95 7.45
CA ALA A 405 -19.11 6.08 6.26
C ALA A 405 -20.02 6.12 5.03
N THR A 406 -20.40 7.32 4.64
CA THR A 406 -21.13 7.56 3.40
C THR A 406 -20.18 7.20 2.27
N SER A 407 -20.42 6.05 1.67
CA SER A 407 -19.90 5.73 0.36
C SER A 407 -20.23 6.89 -0.58
N THR A 408 -19.24 7.69 -0.94
CA THR A 408 -19.35 8.63 -2.06
C THR A 408 -18.60 8.10 -3.27
N GLY A 409 -18.36 6.79 -3.32
CA GLY A 409 -18.28 6.11 -4.58
C GLY A 409 -19.70 6.15 -5.10
N THR A 410 -20.02 7.08 -5.98
CA THR A 410 -21.17 6.93 -6.82
C THR A 410 -20.93 5.62 -7.58
N ILE A 411 -21.55 4.51 -7.09
CA ILE A 411 -22.17 3.64 -8.05
C ILE A 411 -22.97 4.65 -8.86
N GLU A 412 -22.65 4.85 -10.13
CA GLU A 412 -23.59 5.52 -11.01
C GLU A 412 -24.81 4.62 -11.02
N THR A 413 -25.65 4.78 -10.00
CA THR A 413 -27.02 4.31 -10.04
C THR A 413 -27.59 5.13 -11.16
N ASP A 414 -27.84 4.48 -12.31
CA ASP A 414 -28.76 5.05 -13.26
C ASP A 414 -29.94 5.54 -12.41
N PRO A 415 -30.29 6.83 -12.43
CA PRO A 415 -31.40 7.36 -11.66
C PRO A 415 -32.71 6.61 -11.90
N ASN A 416 -32.77 5.76 -12.93
CA ASN A 416 -33.87 4.89 -13.27
C ASN A 416 -33.76 3.45 -12.70
N GLY A 417 -32.69 3.14 -11.93
CA GLY A 417 -32.48 1.79 -11.35
C GLY A 417 -32.15 0.72 -12.40
N VAL A 418 -31.49 1.10 -13.49
CA VAL A 418 -31.14 0.19 -14.59
C VAL A 418 -29.61 0.06 -14.70
N TYR A 419 -29.09 -1.16 -14.66
CA TYR A 419 -27.65 -1.45 -14.75
C TYR A 419 -27.34 -2.29 -15.99
N THR A 420 -26.37 -1.89 -16.79
CA THR A 420 -25.97 -2.65 -17.98
C THR A 420 -24.58 -3.28 -17.76
N LEU A 421 -24.50 -4.60 -17.93
CA LEU A 421 -23.25 -5.36 -17.89
C LEU A 421 -22.93 -5.84 -19.31
N ASN A 422 -21.94 -5.24 -19.94
CA ASN A 422 -21.49 -5.57 -21.29
C ASN A 422 -19.99 -5.34 -21.46
N ASN A 423 -19.44 -5.58 -22.64
CA ASN A 423 -18.02 -5.40 -22.91
C ASN A 423 -17.54 -3.95 -22.74
N LYS A 424 -18.43 -2.94 -22.88
CA LYS A 424 -18.08 -1.52 -22.72
C LYS A 424 -18.05 -1.09 -21.27
N THR A 425 -18.88 -1.70 -20.41
CA THR A 425 -18.93 -1.41 -18.98
C THR A 425 -17.95 -2.28 -18.17
N LEU A 426 -17.32 -3.29 -18.79
CA LEU A 426 -16.34 -4.17 -18.17
C LEU A 426 -14.99 -3.44 -18.02
N THR A 427 -14.61 -3.10 -16.78
CA THR A 427 -13.42 -2.32 -16.45
C THR A 427 -12.20 -3.18 -16.16
N ASP A 428 -12.41 -4.38 -15.61
CA ASP A 428 -11.35 -5.34 -15.34
C ASP A 428 -11.72 -6.72 -15.89
N LYS A 429 -11.12 -7.09 -17.02
CA LYS A 429 -11.34 -8.39 -17.69
C LYS A 429 -10.80 -9.57 -16.87
N GLU A 430 -9.80 -9.31 -16.03
CA GLU A 430 -9.18 -10.30 -15.17
C GLU A 430 -10.04 -10.62 -13.95
N ALA A 431 -10.59 -9.59 -13.30
CA ALA A 431 -11.47 -9.74 -12.15
C ALA A 431 -12.95 -9.88 -12.50
N GLY A 432 -13.33 -9.63 -13.77
CA GLY A 432 -14.73 -9.65 -14.19
C GLY A 432 -15.56 -8.50 -13.65
N THR A 433 -14.96 -7.35 -13.38
CA THR A 433 -15.61 -6.20 -12.73
C THR A 433 -16.08 -5.17 -13.72
N PHE A 434 -17.27 -4.63 -13.52
CA PHE A 434 -17.90 -3.60 -14.32
C PHE A 434 -17.84 -2.22 -13.65
N ASN A 435 -17.94 -1.15 -14.43
CA ASN A 435 -17.88 0.24 -13.95
C ASN A 435 -19.00 0.62 -12.96
N ASN A 436 -20.07 -0.16 -12.91
CA ASN A 436 -21.23 0.02 -12.03
C ASN A 436 -21.16 -0.86 -10.76
N GLY A 437 -19.99 -1.42 -10.45
CA GLY A 437 -19.75 -2.17 -9.23
C GLY A 437 -20.16 -3.64 -9.24
N PHE A 438 -20.86 -4.10 -10.27
CA PHE A 438 -21.16 -5.52 -10.47
C PHE A 438 -19.91 -6.28 -10.88
N SER A 439 -19.89 -7.59 -10.62
CA SER A 439 -18.86 -8.48 -11.16
C SER A 439 -19.44 -9.82 -11.59
N ILE A 440 -18.74 -10.54 -12.48
CA ILE A 440 -19.12 -11.88 -12.92
C ILE A 440 -17.97 -12.85 -12.64
N SER A 441 -18.25 -13.98 -11.98
CA SER A 441 -17.30 -15.06 -11.71
C SER A 441 -17.88 -16.42 -12.13
N ASN A 442 -17.04 -17.46 -12.18
CA ASN A 442 -17.48 -18.83 -12.34
C ASN A 442 -16.80 -19.78 -11.34
N GLU A 443 -17.42 -20.95 -11.08
CA GLU A 443 -16.93 -21.94 -10.10
C GLU A 443 -15.52 -22.49 -10.35
N LYS A 444 -15.03 -22.42 -11.60
CA LYS A 444 -13.73 -22.99 -11.99
C LYS A 444 -12.62 -21.94 -12.06
N GLY A 445 -12.89 -20.70 -11.64
CA GLY A 445 -11.93 -19.61 -11.78
C GLY A 445 -11.52 -19.33 -13.23
N LYS A 446 -12.12 -19.98 -14.22
CA LYS A 446 -11.90 -19.73 -15.63
C LYS A 446 -12.79 -18.57 -16.07
N LYS A 447 -12.15 -17.58 -16.57
CA LYS A 447 -12.74 -16.33 -17.03
C LYS A 447 -13.48 -16.55 -18.36
N TYR A 448 -14.47 -15.71 -18.59
CA TYR A 448 -15.10 -15.56 -19.89
C TYR A 448 -14.08 -14.97 -20.86
N ASP A 449 -14.22 -15.32 -22.13
CA ASP A 449 -13.36 -14.83 -23.20
C ASP A 449 -13.95 -13.54 -23.77
N VAL A 450 -13.20 -12.44 -23.70
CA VAL A 450 -13.56 -11.16 -24.33
C VAL A 450 -12.55 -10.89 -25.42
N GLY A 451 -12.95 -11.17 -26.67
CA GLY A 451 -12.12 -10.88 -27.84
C GLY A 451 -11.86 -9.38 -28.00
N SER A 452 -10.63 -9.00 -28.41
CA SER A 452 -10.31 -7.63 -28.79
C SER A 452 -11.21 -7.17 -29.93
N GLY A 453 -11.88 -6.00 -29.78
CA GLY A 453 -12.77 -5.44 -30.81
C GLY A 453 -14.12 -6.14 -30.95
N THR A 454 -14.55 -6.96 -29.98
CA THR A 454 -15.88 -7.60 -29.98
C THR A 454 -16.89 -6.83 -29.12
N ASP A 455 -18.16 -6.82 -29.54
CA ASP A 455 -19.25 -6.17 -28.78
C ASP A 455 -19.88 -7.11 -27.73
N TYR A 456 -19.29 -8.26 -27.44
CA TYR A 456 -19.88 -9.29 -26.59
C TYR A 456 -18.88 -9.94 -25.63
N ILE A 457 -19.41 -10.54 -24.58
CA ILE A 457 -18.71 -11.42 -23.66
C ILE A 457 -19.05 -12.86 -24.00
N LYS A 458 -18.05 -13.74 -24.18
CA LYS A 458 -18.24 -15.18 -24.43
C LYS A 458 -18.33 -15.94 -23.12
N PHE A 459 -19.38 -16.76 -22.99
CA PHE A 459 -19.59 -17.68 -21.89
C PHE A 459 -19.55 -19.12 -22.38
N SER A 460 -18.82 -19.99 -21.69
CA SER A 460 -18.81 -21.45 -21.93
C SER A 460 -19.97 -22.10 -21.16
N ALA A 461 -20.21 -23.40 -21.39
CA ALA A 461 -21.23 -24.17 -20.67
C ALA A 461 -20.81 -24.45 -19.21
N ASN A 462 -20.83 -23.43 -18.38
CA ASN A 462 -20.54 -23.47 -16.94
C ASN A 462 -21.54 -22.58 -16.21
N GLN A 463 -21.67 -22.74 -14.89
CA GLN A 463 -22.40 -21.79 -14.06
C GLN A 463 -21.56 -20.51 -13.86
N TYR A 464 -22.22 -19.37 -13.99
CA TYR A 464 -21.66 -18.04 -13.70
C TYR A 464 -22.48 -17.36 -12.62
N THR A 465 -21.81 -16.58 -11.80
CA THR A 465 -22.42 -15.78 -10.75
C THR A 465 -22.18 -14.30 -11.04
N ILE A 466 -23.26 -13.54 -11.18
CA ILE A 466 -23.23 -12.07 -11.14
C ILE A 466 -23.29 -11.69 -9.66
N ILE A 467 -22.27 -11.01 -9.18
CA ILE A 467 -22.23 -10.44 -7.83
C ILE A 467 -22.88 -9.07 -7.89
N ILE A 468 -23.93 -8.90 -7.09
CA ILE A 468 -24.72 -7.68 -6.98
C ILE A 468 -24.14 -6.84 -5.83
N PRO A 469 -23.84 -5.55 -6.05
CA PRO A 469 -23.41 -4.67 -4.98
C PRO A 469 -24.43 -4.58 -3.83
N ASP A 470 -23.93 -4.43 -2.60
CA ASP A 470 -24.79 -4.32 -1.40
C ASP A 470 -25.81 -3.19 -1.53
N GLY A 471 -27.05 -3.46 -1.12
CA GLY A 471 -28.16 -2.50 -1.18
C GLY A 471 -28.89 -2.44 -2.51
N ILE A 472 -28.46 -3.19 -3.53
CA ILE A 472 -29.16 -3.31 -4.82
C ILE A 472 -29.99 -4.60 -4.84
N LYS A 473 -31.25 -4.48 -5.25
CA LYS A 473 -32.21 -5.58 -5.38
C LYS A 473 -32.69 -5.65 -6.83
N ILE A 474 -32.41 -6.75 -7.50
CA ILE A 474 -32.76 -6.95 -8.92
C ILE A 474 -34.10 -7.65 -9.05
N ALA A 475 -35.08 -6.96 -9.58
CA ALA A 475 -36.41 -7.50 -9.81
C ALA A 475 -36.56 -8.16 -11.20
N LYS A 476 -35.78 -7.69 -12.18
CA LYS A 476 -35.87 -8.14 -13.57
C LYS A 476 -34.50 -8.08 -14.26
N MET A 477 -34.26 -8.99 -15.18
CA MET A 477 -33.05 -9.02 -16.00
C MET A 477 -33.41 -9.22 -17.49
N ASP A 478 -32.89 -8.36 -18.34
CA ASP A 478 -32.86 -8.63 -19.79
C ASP A 478 -31.53 -9.28 -20.17
N ILE A 479 -31.59 -10.29 -21.02
CA ILE A 479 -30.43 -10.98 -21.58
C ILE A 479 -30.43 -10.80 -23.07
N GLU A 480 -29.49 -10.05 -23.60
CA GLU A 480 -29.32 -9.86 -25.05
C GLU A 480 -28.05 -10.60 -25.50
N GLY A 481 -28.18 -11.47 -26.49
CA GLY A 481 -27.09 -12.32 -26.91
C GLY A 481 -27.32 -12.99 -28.29
N LYS A 482 -26.32 -13.76 -28.70
CA LYS A 482 -26.34 -14.59 -29.90
C LYS A 482 -25.54 -15.87 -29.72
N ASN A 483 -25.86 -16.86 -30.54
CA ASN A 483 -25.06 -18.09 -30.59
C ASN A 483 -23.70 -17.82 -31.26
N ASN A 484 -22.65 -18.52 -30.79
CA ASN A 484 -21.33 -18.48 -31.42
C ASN A 484 -21.05 -19.73 -32.29
N TYR A 485 -21.95 -20.69 -32.30
CA TYR A 485 -21.83 -21.96 -33.03
C TYR A 485 -22.91 -22.06 -34.12
N THR A 486 -22.62 -22.88 -35.13
CA THR A 486 -23.53 -23.11 -36.25
C THR A 486 -24.18 -24.50 -36.26
N GLU A 487 -23.69 -25.40 -35.37
CA GLU A 487 -24.12 -26.81 -35.37
C GLU A 487 -25.41 -27.05 -34.59
N ALA A 488 -25.64 -26.28 -33.55
CA ALA A 488 -26.83 -26.38 -32.71
C ALA A 488 -27.20 -25.02 -32.12
N ASP A 489 -28.47 -24.89 -31.75
CA ASP A 489 -28.93 -23.72 -30.99
C ASP A 489 -28.33 -23.72 -29.60
N ALA A 490 -27.95 -22.54 -29.10
CA ALA A 490 -27.52 -22.35 -27.73
C ALA A 490 -28.69 -21.88 -26.85
N TYR A 491 -28.65 -22.16 -25.56
CA TYR A 491 -29.68 -21.70 -24.64
C TYR A 491 -29.13 -21.55 -23.22
N ILE A 492 -29.85 -20.80 -22.39
CA ILE A 492 -29.56 -20.71 -20.94
C ILE A 492 -30.46 -21.70 -20.24
N GLY A 493 -29.88 -22.72 -19.63
CA GLY A 493 -30.59 -23.82 -19.01
C GLY A 493 -30.93 -23.63 -17.54
N GLU A 494 -30.36 -22.60 -16.90
CA GLU A 494 -30.67 -22.26 -15.51
C GLU A 494 -30.44 -20.78 -15.27
N ILE A 495 -31.33 -20.14 -14.53
CA ILE A 495 -31.16 -18.76 -14.02
C ILE A 495 -31.66 -18.75 -12.58
N ASN A 496 -30.80 -18.32 -11.66
CA ASN A 496 -31.06 -18.18 -10.23
C ASN A 496 -31.72 -19.43 -9.61
N GLY A 497 -31.16 -20.62 -9.93
CA GLY A 497 -31.64 -21.92 -9.43
C GLY A 497 -32.87 -22.49 -10.14
N LYS A 498 -33.51 -21.74 -11.04
CA LYS A 498 -34.66 -22.20 -11.82
C LYS A 498 -34.18 -22.75 -13.16
N SER A 499 -34.51 -24.01 -13.44
CA SER A 499 -34.16 -24.72 -14.67
C SER A 499 -35.10 -24.37 -15.82
N TYR A 500 -34.56 -24.28 -17.04
CA TYR A 500 -35.28 -23.99 -18.29
C TYR A 500 -34.91 -25.02 -19.35
N ASP A 501 -35.85 -25.37 -20.18
CA ASP A 501 -35.63 -26.24 -21.31
C ASP A 501 -34.98 -25.53 -22.50
N ALA A 502 -34.61 -26.30 -23.54
CA ALA A 502 -33.92 -25.80 -24.71
C ALA A 502 -34.77 -24.91 -25.61
N THR A 503 -36.04 -24.66 -25.26
CA THR A 503 -36.97 -23.85 -26.08
C THR A 503 -37.25 -22.47 -25.48
N THR A 504 -36.83 -22.22 -24.22
CA THR A 504 -37.23 -21.00 -23.47
C THR A 504 -36.32 -19.80 -23.76
N TYR A 505 -35.00 -19.92 -23.50
CA TYR A 505 -34.01 -18.84 -23.71
C TYR A 505 -33.00 -19.25 -24.78
N ILE A 506 -33.48 -19.27 -26.04
CA ILE A 506 -32.77 -19.88 -27.16
C ILE A 506 -32.03 -18.82 -27.99
N PHE A 507 -30.76 -19.08 -28.31
CA PHE A 507 -29.96 -18.29 -29.23
C PHE A 507 -29.70 -19.15 -30.47
N PRO A 508 -30.38 -18.82 -31.59
CA PRO A 508 -30.39 -19.68 -32.76
C PRO A 508 -29.02 -19.83 -33.43
N LYS A 509 -28.80 -20.99 -34.06
CA LYS A 509 -27.58 -21.29 -34.83
C LYS A 509 -27.34 -20.36 -36.04
N ASP A 510 -28.36 -19.64 -36.50
CA ASP A 510 -28.25 -18.62 -37.54
C ASP A 510 -27.54 -17.33 -37.06
N LYS A 511 -27.13 -17.30 -35.80
CA LYS A 511 -26.43 -16.17 -35.12
C LYS A 511 -27.27 -14.88 -35.02
N SER A 512 -28.58 -14.97 -35.19
CA SER A 512 -29.46 -13.82 -34.95
C SER A 512 -29.38 -13.41 -33.48
N VAL A 513 -29.38 -12.09 -33.22
CA VAL A 513 -29.45 -11.55 -31.87
C VAL A 513 -30.85 -11.74 -31.32
N LYS A 514 -30.92 -12.27 -30.10
CA LYS A 514 -32.17 -12.41 -29.34
C LYS A 514 -32.05 -11.66 -28.02
N LYS A 515 -33.21 -11.17 -27.57
CA LYS A 515 -33.34 -10.53 -26.26
C LYS A 515 -34.46 -11.20 -25.50
N TYR A 516 -34.18 -11.56 -24.25
CA TYR A 516 -35.11 -12.21 -23.36
C TYR A 516 -35.22 -11.45 -22.05
N THR A 517 -36.41 -11.41 -21.48
CA THR A 517 -36.66 -10.82 -20.17
C THR A 517 -36.93 -11.92 -19.16
N VAL A 518 -36.27 -11.86 -18.02
CA VAL A 518 -36.44 -12.73 -16.84
C VAL A 518 -36.97 -11.87 -15.71
N GLU A 519 -38.16 -12.16 -15.23
CA GLU A 519 -38.69 -11.56 -14.00
C GLU A 519 -38.48 -12.51 -12.83
N PHE A 520 -38.11 -11.97 -11.69
CA PHE A 520 -37.85 -12.76 -10.48
C PHE A 520 -39.07 -12.67 -9.56
N ASP A 521 -39.53 -13.82 -9.03
CA ASP A 521 -40.67 -13.91 -8.11
C ASP A 521 -40.46 -13.08 -6.83
N SER A 522 -39.20 -12.86 -6.46
CA SER A 522 -38.75 -11.94 -5.40
C SER A 522 -37.47 -11.27 -5.86
N PRO A 523 -37.22 -10.01 -5.51
CA PRO A 523 -35.98 -9.33 -5.87
C PRO A 523 -34.74 -10.06 -5.39
N VAL A 524 -33.74 -10.20 -6.25
CA VAL A 524 -32.49 -10.94 -6.00
C VAL A 524 -31.46 -9.98 -5.44
N GLU A 525 -30.85 -10.35 -4.32
CA GLU A 525 -29.79 -9.62 -3.63
C GLU A 525 -28.49 -10.43 -3.62
N HIS A 526 -27.34 -9.78 -3.49
CA HIS A 526 -26.00 -10.36 -3.36
C HIS A 526 -25.50 -11.14 -4.57
N THR A 527 -26.23 -12.16 -5.02
CA THR A 527 -25.78 -13.01 -6.14
C THR A 527 -26.93 -13.46 -7.04
N LEU A 528 -26.69 -13.44 -8.34
CA LEU A 528 -27.59 -13.96 -9.36
C LEU A 528 -26.82 -14.93 -10.24
N THR A 529 -27.29 -16.16 -10.37
CA THR A 529 -26.62 -17.20 -11.16
C THR A 529 -27.25 -17.42 -12.51
N PHE A 530 -26.46 -17.82 -13.51
CA PHE A 530 -26.95 -18.31 -14.80
C PHE A 530 -26.02 -19.37 -15.38
N THR A 531 -26.61 -20.35 -16.09
CA THR A 531 -25.88 -21.49 -16.65
C THR A 531 -26.18 -21.65 -18.14
N PRO A 532 -25.31 -21.17 -19.05
CA PRO A 532 -25.38 -21.54 -20.46
C PRO A 532 -25.17 -23.05 -20.64
N LYS A 533 -25.94 -23.68 -21.50
CA LYS A 533 -25.77 -25.11 -21.85
C LYS A 533 -24.88 -25.33 -23.07
N VAL A 534 -24.72 -24.30 -23.90
CA VAL A 534 -23.78 -24.28 -25.03
C VAL A 534 -23.04 -22.95 -24.98
N LYS A 535 -21.81 -22.91 -25.51
CA LYS A 535 -21.02 -21.69 -25.59
C LYS A 535 -21.75 -20.60 -26.39
N GLN A 536 -21.90 -19.41 -25.80
CA GLN A 536 -22.67 -18.31 -26.40
C GLN A 536 -22.03 -16.95 -26.13
N CYS A 537 -22.46 -15.97 -26.91
CA CYS A 537 -22.04 -14.57 -26.83
C CYS A 537 -23.14 -13.73 -26.23
N ILE A 538 -22.94 -13.13 -25.08
CA ILE A 538 -23.87 -12.18 -24.48
C ILE A 538 -23.39 -10.78 -24.81
N LEU A 539 -24.27 -9.99 -25.43
CA LEU A 539 -24.04 -8.59 -25.76
C LEU A 539 -24.24 -7.71 -24.52
N ALA A 540 -25.29 -7.99 -23.74
CA ALA A 540 -25.58 -7.29 -22.51
C ALA A 540 -26.46 -8.11 -21.57
N PHE A 541 -26.24 -7.97 -20.26
CA PHE A 541 -27.26 -8.12 -19.25
C PHE A 541 -27.71 -6.72 -18.85
N THR A 542 -29.03 -6.46 -18.88
CA THR A 542 -29.61 -5.24 -18.34
C THR A 542 -30.42 -5.62 -17.10
N LEU A 543 -29.98 -5.15 -15.96
CA LEU A 543 -30.55 -5.47 -14.64
C LEU A 543 -31.44 -4.30 -14.19
N TYR A 544 -32.64 -4.59 -13.75
CA TYR A 544 -33.61 -3.60 -13.30
C TYR A 544 -33.88 -3.80 -11.82
N THR A 545 -33.75 -2.73 -11.05
CA THR A 545 -34.13 -2.77 -9.63
C THR A 545 -35.65 -2.76 -9.48
N ASP A 546 -36.12 -3.26 -8.35
CA ASP A 546 -37.49 -3.01 -7.92
C ASP A 546 -37.66 -1.49 -7.70
N ALA A 547 -38.77 -0.91 -8.18
CA ALA A 547 -39.10 0.49 -7.96
C ALA A 547 -39.19 0.87 -6.47
N THR A 548 -39.30 -0.12 -5.57
CA THR A 548 -39.23 0.03 -4.12
C THR A 548 -37.82 -0.01 -3.56
N SER A 549 -36.79 -0.41 -4.34
CA SER A 549 -35.39 -0.49 -3.92
C SER A 549 -34.62 0.81 -4.12
N SER A 550 -35.31 1.94 -4.33
CA SER A 550 -34.71 3.25 -4.23
C SER A 550 -34.16 3.45 -2.82
N ILE A 551 -32.84 3.21 -2.67
CA ILE A 551 -32.05 3.65 -1.51
C ILE A 551 -32.71 3.31 -0.14
N ALA A 552 -32.87 2.03 0.16
CA ALA A 552 -33.09 1.60 1.53
C ALA A 552 -31.74 1.61 2.29
N GLY A 553 -31.18 2.78 2.46
CA GLY A 553 -29.95 3.04 3.18
C GLY A 553 -29.87 4.47 3.72
N ILE A 554 -30.86 5.29 3.34
CA ILE A 554 -31.17 6.51 4.08
C ILE A 554 -32.52 6.25 4.76
N THR A 555 -32.53 5.53 5.86
CA THR A 555 -33.40 5.93 6.94
C THR A 555 -32.89 7.30 7.36
N VAL A 556 -33.37 8.33 6.67
CA VAL A 556 -33.52 9.62 7.32
C VAL A 556 -34.38 9.27 8.52
N ASP A 557 -33.75 9.24 9.67
CA ASP A 557 -34.48 9.19 10.93
C ASP A 557 -35.50 10.34 10.82
N ASN A 558 -36.77 10.00 10.62
CA ASN A 558 -37.87 10.96 10.55
C ASN A 558 -38.06 11.69 11.87
N LYS A 559 -37.08 11.64 12.77
CA LYS A 559 -36.87 12.43 13.97
C LYS A 559 -35.93 13.62 13.81
N LEU A 560 -35.29 13.83 12.67
CA LEU A 560 -34.86 15.19 12.35
C LEU A 560 -36.14 15.98 12.03
N MET A 561 -36.58 16.78 13.00
CA MET A 561 -37.62 17.77 12.82
C MET A 561 -37.41 18.39 11.44
N ALA A 562 -38.46 18.38 10.61
CA ALA A 562 -38.45 19.03 9.31
C ALA A 562 -37.82 20.41 9.52
N ASP A 563 -36.65 20.65 8.89
CA ASP A 563 -36.00 21.94 9.02
C ASP A 563 -36.96 22.97 8.45
N THR A 564 -37.53 23.76 9.35
CA THR A 564 -38.51 24.81 9.01
C THR A 564 -37.80 26.08 8.56
N ASN A 565 -36.46 26.11 8.55
CA ASN A 565 -35.71 27.29 8.22
C ASN A 565 -35.53 27.45 6.69
N ILE A 566 -35.58 28.69 6.27
CA ILE A 566 -35.26 29.12 4.92
C ILE A 566 -33.90 29.82 4.97
N TYR A 567 -32.99 29.40 4.09
CA TYR A 567 -31.61 29.89 4.05
C TYR A 567 -31.37 30.72 2.79
N ASP A 568 -30.52 31.73 2.89
CA ASP A 568 -29.93 32.39 1.73
C ASP A 568 -28.81 31.53 1.09
N LEU A 569 -28.26 31.96 -0.02
CA LEU A 569 -27.19 31.23 -0.72
C LEU A 569 -25.87 31.17 0.07
N SER A 570 -25.72 31.94 1.13
CA SER A 570 -24.57 31.88 2.05
C SER A 570 -24.78 30.90 3.22
N GLY A 571 -25.94 30.23 3.29
CA GLY A 571 -26.29 29.28 4.35
C GLY A 571 -26.84 29.94 5.63
N ARG A 572 -27.14 31.23 5.59
CA ARG A 572 -27.72 31.95 6.74
C ARG A 572 -29.23 31.79 6.76
N VAL A 573 -29.82 31.49 7.92
CA VAL A 573 -31.28 31.45 8.11
C VAL A 573 -31.84 32.86 7.93
N VAL A 574 -32.78 33.01 7.00
CA VAL A 574 -33.44 34.31 6.70
C VAL A 574 -34.94 34.32 7.01
N ALA A 575 -35.56 33.16 7.16
CA ALA A 575 -36.95 32.99 7.51
C ALA A 575 -37.27 31.56 7.96
N GLN A 576 -38.47 31.33 8.50
CA GLN A 576 -39.04 30.00 8.74
C GLN A 576 -40.24 29.76 7.82
N LYS A 577 -40.54 28.50 7.52
CA LYS A 577 -41.71 28.12 6.70
C LYS A 577 -42.97 28.72 7.29
N GLY A 578 -43.70 29.49 6.49
CA GLY A 578 -44.92 30.17 6.92
C GLY A 578 -44.71 31.61 7.39
N SER A 579 -43.48 32.13 7.43
CA SER A 579 -43.22 33.55 7.66
C SER A 579 -43.45 34.34 6.36
N GLU A 580 -44.26 35.39 6.43
CA GLU A 580 -44.44 36.35 5.36
C GLU A 580 -43.23 37.31 5.30
N GLY A 581 -42.75 37.67 4.10
CA GLY A 581 -41.81 38.76 3.92
C GLY A 581 -40.42 38.43 3.36
N LEU A 582 -40.22 37.31 2.67
CA LEU A 582 -38.99 37.10 1.93
C LEU A 582 -38.85 38.13 0.78
N LYS A 583 -37.73 38.82 0.73
CA LYS A 583 -37.41 39.74 -0.34
C LYS A 583 -37.18 38.94 -1.64
N LYS A 584 -37.35 39.59 -2.79
CA LYS A 584 -37.01 39.00 -4.10
C LYS A 584 -35.57 38.43 -4.08
N GLY A 585 -35.43 37.15 -4.41
CA GLY A 585 -34.12 36.46 -4.33
C GLY A 585 -34.19 34.95 -4.53
N ILE A 586 -33.03 34.29 -4.40
CA ILE A 586 -32.90 32.84 -4.44
C ILE A 586 -32.62 32.32 -3.03
N TYR A 587 -33.38 31.32 -2.62
CA TYR A 587 -33.33 30.76 -1.27
C TYR A 587 -33.26 29.22 -1.30
N ILE A 588 -32.89 28.63 -0.19
CA ILE A 588 -32.82 27.17 0.01
C ILE A 588 -33.81 26.79 1.13
N PHE A 589 -34.70 25.85 0.86
CA PHE A 589 -35.61 25.24 1.80
C PHE A 589 -35.66 23.72 1.55
N ASN A 590 -35.52 22.91 2.58
CA ASN A 590 -35.43 21.45 2.46
C ASN A 590 -34.46 21.00 1.35
N ASN A 591 -33.25 21.56 1.33
CA ASN A 591 -32.20 21.30 0.34
C ASN A 591 -32.59 21.59 -1.12
N LYS A 592 -33.69 22.30 -1.37
CA LYS A 592 -34.13 22.71 -2.71
C LYS A 592 -34.05 24.23 -2.86
N LYS A 593 -33.46 24.66 -3.98
CA LYS A 593 -33.47 26.08 -4.36
C LYS A 593 -34.86 26.51 -4.85
N PHE A 594 -35.35 27.66 -4.40
CA PHE A 594 -36.54 28.31 -4.95
C PHE A 594 -36.29 29.79 -5.15
N VAL A 595 -37.09 30.40 -6.00
CA VAL A 595 -36.97 31.83 -6.36
C VAL A 595 -38.20 32.56 -5.89
N VAL A 596 -37.99 33.62 -5.09
CA VAL A 596 -38.98 34.62 -4.78
C VAL A 596 -38.90 35.73 -5.83
N LYS A 597 -39.98 35.91 -6.61
CA LYS A 597 -40.05 36.86 -7.76
C LYS A 597 -40.50 38.24 -7.32
#